data_2130724bb6a29b5cd886219c02dbcf19
#
_entry.id   2130724bb6a29b5cd886219c02dbcf19
#
_cell.length_a   1.000
_cell.length_b   1.000
_cell.length_c   1.000
_cell.angle_alpha   90.00
_cell.angle_beta   90.00
_cell.angle_gamma   90.00
#
_symmetry.space_group_name_H-M   'P 1'
#
loop_
_entity.id
_entity.type
_entity.pdbx_description
1 polymer ?
#
loop_
_entity_poly.entity_id
_entity_poly.type
_entity_poly.pdbx_seq_one_letter_code
_entity_poly.pdbx_strand_id
1 'polypeptide(L)'
;METIDLTQTLPAGTSSMLSAGGILMLSAIIVLVVVIMKRWKARVMPGILGVIAYAVFVFIFANLATSALALIPSIDNIFYNNPATYNIVYALFATAGFTAARVVTGYMLNERFERKGDVYLAGIGLSIGDSLLYGMTAISYITWCTAIQAGQAQDMLAQLAAEEVTTTYETVSALFTTPSVLWLLLGVN
;
A
#
# COMPACT_ATOMS: atom_id res chain seq x y z
N MET A 1 5.84 26.50 -6.61
CA MET A 1 5.46 25.56 -5.54
C MET A 1 4.59 26.31 -4.56
N GLU A 2 3.33 25.96 -4.43
CA GLU A 2 2.50 26.50 -3.37
C GLU A 2 3.05 25.99 -2.04
N THR A 3 3.52 26.90 -1.20
CA THR A 3 4.00 26.55 0.15
C THR A 3 2.78 26.27 1.01
N ILE A 4 2.61 25.01 1.42
CA ILE A 4 1.54 24.66 2.36
C ILE A 4 1.86 25.30 3.70
N ASP A 5 0.92 26.05 4.21
CA ASP A 5 1.01 26.61 5.56
C ASP A 5 0.76 25.51 6.60
N LEU A 6 1.83 24.94 7.12
CA LEU A 6 1.79 23.87 8.12
C LEU A 6 1.31 24.34 9.52
N THR A 7 1.05 25.66 9.67
CA THR A 7 0.48 26.21 10.91
C THR A 7 -1.04 26.13 10.93
N GLN A 8 -1.66 25.78 9.80
CA GLN A 8 -3.10 25.59 9.71
C GLN A 8 -3.54 24.37 10.54
N THR A 9 -4.70 24.50 11.15
CA THR A 9 -5.33 23.38 11.86
C THR A 9 -5.92 22.38 10.88
N LEU A 10 -5.63 21.10 11.10
CA LEU A 10 -6.25 20.02 10.31
C LEU A 10 -7.77 20.04 10.44
N PRO A 11 -8.52 19.62 9.39
CA PRO A 11 -9.95 19.47 9.49
C PRO A 11 -10.34 18.59 10.68
N ALA A 12 -11.40 18.99 11.39
CA ALA A 12 -11.85 18.28 12.58
C ALA A 12 -12.13 16.81 12.27
N GLY A 13 -11.57 15.90 13.07
CA GLY A 13 -11.77 14.48 12.93
C GLY A 13 -10.79 13.76 11.97
N THR A 14 -9.92 14.45 11.22
CA THR A 14 -8.98 13.82 10.28
C THR A 14 -8.13 12.74 10.96
N SER A 15 -7.49 13.04 12.08
CA SER A 15 -6.64 12.09 12.81
C SER A 15 -7.43 10.88 13.34
N SER A 16 -8.62 11.09 13.89
CA SER A 16 -9.45 10.02 14.43
C SER A 16 -10.02 9.12 13.32
N MET A 17 -10.45 9.68 12.19
CA MET A 17 -10.98 8.92 11.06
C MET A 17 -9.87 8.13 10.35
N LEU A 18 -8.69 8.71 10.21
CA LEU A 18 -7.52 8.04 9.66
C LEU A 18 -7.08 6.87 10.54
N SER A 19 -7.00 7.07 11.85
CA SER A 19 -6.68 6.01 12.81
C SER A 19 -7.74 4.90 12.81
N ALA A 20 -9.02 5.26 12.77
CA ALA A 20 -10.12 4.31 12.68
C ALA A 20 -10.06 3.48 11.38
N GLY A 21 -9.77 4.11 10.24
CA GLY A 21 -9.57 3.43 8.95
C GLY A 21 -8.44 2.41 9.01
N GLY A 22 -7.28 2.80 9.54
CA GLY A 22 -6.14 1.88 9.72
C GLY A 22 -6.45 0.70 10.65
N ILE A 23 -7.13 0.94 11.76
CA ILE A 23 -7.56 -0.12 12.69
C ILE A 23 -8.56 -1.07 12.02
N LEU A 24 -9.54 -0.55 11.28
CA LEU A 24 -10.52 -1.36 10.56
C LEU A 24 -9.84 -2.28 9.54
N MET A 25 -8.89 -1.76 8.76
CA MET A 25 -8.13 -2.52 7.77
C MET A 25 -7.37 -3.69 8.43
N LEU A 26 -6.61 -3.41 9.47
CA LEU A 26 -5.82 -4.43 10.16
C LEU A 26 -6.72 -5.46 10.87
N SER A 27 -7.80 -5.02 11.53
CA SER A 27 -8.71 -5.93 12.23
C SER A 27 -9.45 -6.85 11.28
N ALA A 28 -9.88 -6.37 10.11
CA ALA A 28 -10.55 -7.18 9.09
C ALA A 28 -9.65 -8.33 8.62
N ILE A 29 -8.38 -8.06 8.32
CA ILE A 29 -7.42 -9.09 7.91
C ILE A 29 -7.22 -10.12 9.02
N ILE A 30 -7.00 -9.68 10.25
CA ILE A 30 -6.78 -10.58 11.40
C ILE A 30 -8.01 -11.48 11.61
N VAL A 31 -9.21 -10.90 11.59
CA VAL A 31 -10.46 -11.65 11.75
C VAL A 31 -10.62 -12.70 10.66
N LEU A 32 -10.39 -12.31 9.39
CA LEU A 32 -10.48 -13.24 8.26
C LEU A 32 -9.49 -14.40 8.39
N VAL A 33 -8.23 -14.13 8.71
CA VAL A 33 -7.21 -15.17 8.93
C VAL A 33 -7.63 -16.12 10.05
N VAL A 34 -8.06 -15.59 11.20
CA VAL A 34 -8.50 -16.39 12.34
C VAL A 34 -9.71 -17.24 12.00
N VAL A 35 -10.71 -16.70 11.31
CA VAL A 35 -11.91 -17.44 10.87
C VAL A 35 -11.54 -18.58 9.92
N ILE A 36 -10.70 -18.31 8.92
CA ILE A 36 -10.29 -19.32 7.94
C ILE A 36 -9.48 -20.43 8.62
N MET A 37 -8.56 -20.08 9.50
CA MET A 37 -7.75 -21.06 10.22
C MET A 37 -8.62 -21.93 11.15
N LYS A 38 -9.55 -21.32 11.91
CA LYS A 38 -10.38 -22.06 12.85
C LYS A 38 -11.51 -22.85 12.17
N ARG A 39 -12.25 -22.21 11.25
CA ARG A 39 -13.46 -22.83 10.65
C ARG A 39 -13.11 -23.82 9.53
N TRP A 40 -12.12 -23.51 8.71
CA TRP A 40 -11.75 -24.34 7.57
C TRP A 40 -10.44 -25.11 7.76
N LYS A 41 -9.88 -25.05 8.98
CA LYS A 41 -8.65 -25.77 9.35
C LYS A 41 -7.50 -25.54 8.36
N ALA A 42 -7.40 -24.31 7.85
CA ALA A 42 -6.33 -23.94 6.93
C ALA A 42 -4.95 -24.01 7.62
N ARG A 43 -3.96 -24.37 6.83
CA ARG A 43 -2.56 -24.37 7.27
C ARG A 43 -1.97 -22.97 7.03
N VAL A 44 -1.00 -22.57 7.85
CA VAL A 44 -0.35 -21.25 7.73
C VAL A 44 0.48 -21.14 6.44
N MET A 45 1.11 -22.25 6.02
CA MET A 45 2.05 -22.27 4.89
C MET A 45 1.48 -21.72 3.57
N PRO A 46 0.24 -22.01 3.16
CA PRO A 46 -0.37 -21.40 1.99
C PRO A 46 -0.44 -19.87 2.05
N GLY A 47 -0.73 -19.31 3.23
CA GLY A 47 -0.70 -17.86 3.44
C GLY A 47 0.69 -17.26 3.20
N ILE A 48 1.72 -17.90 3.74
CA ILE A 48 3.12 -17.50 3.54
C ILE A 48 3.51 -17.59 2.06
N LEU A 49 3.11 -18.65 1.36
CA LEU A 49 3.33 -18.80 -0.07
C LEU A 49 2.67 -17.66 -0.87
N GLY A 50 1.46 -17.25 -0.48
CA GLY A 50 0.77 -16.10 -1.08
C GLY A 50 1.57 -14.80 -0.91
N VAL A 51 2.07 -14.52 0.30
CA VAL A 51 2.90 -13.33 0.57
C VAL A 51 4.20 -13.35 -0.25
N ILE A 52 4.88 -14.49 -0.30
CA ILE A 52 6.12 -14.65 -1.09
C ILE A 52 5.82 -14.46 -2.58
N ALA A 53 4.75 -15.05 -3.10
CA ALA A 53 4.36 -14.91 -4.49
C ALA A 53 4.05 -13.44 -4.83
N TYR A 54 3.35 -12.72 -3.95
CA TYR A 54 3.13 -11.28 -4.10
C TYR A 54 4.46 -10.51 -4.15
N ALA A 55 5.34 -10.73 -3.19
CA ALA A 55 6.62 -10.03 -3.13
C ALA A 55 7.47 -10.24 -4.39
N VAL A 56 7.51 -11.47 -4.92
CA VAL A 56 8.32 -11.79 -6.11
C VAL A 56 7.66 -11.29 -7.39
N PHE A 57 6.39 -11.65 -7.62
CA PHE A 57 5.73 -11.43 -8.91
C PHE A 57 5.09 -10.04 -9.02
N VAL A 58 4.67 -9.43 -7.93
CA VAL A 58 4.07 -8.09 -7.98
C VAL A 58 5.12 -7.04 -7.66
N PHE A 59 5.68 -7.07 -6.45
CA PHE A 59 6.57 -6.00 -6.02
C PHE A 59 7.91 -5.99 -6.77
N ILE A 60 8.66 -7.10 -6.76
CA ILE A 60 9.99 -7.16 -7.38
C ILE A 60 9.87 -7.06 -8.90
N PHE A 61 8.99 -7.87 -9.51
CA PHE A 61 8.85 -7.89 -10.98
C PHE A 61 8.37 -6.53 -11.53
N ALA A 62 7.35 -5.92 -10.96
CA ALA A 62 6.85 -4.63 -11.47
C ALA A 62 7.90 -3.53 -11.35
N ASN A 63 8.62 -3.48 -10.22
CA ASN A 63 9.72 -2.51 -10.04
C ASN A 63 10.87 -2.74 -11.02
N LEU A 64 11.30 -3.99 -11.19
CA LEU A 64 12.38 -4.31 -12.14
C LEU A 64 11.97 -4.00 -13.59
N ALA A 65 10.75 -4.36 -13.99
CA ALA A 65 10.26 -4.12 -15.35
C ALA A 65 10.16 -2.61 -15.64
N THR A 66 9.64 -1.83 -14.70
CA THR A 66 9.51 -0.38 -14.84
C THR A 66 10.88 0.29 -14.85
N SER A 67 11.79 -0.13 -13.96
CA SER A 67 13.17 0.37 -13.93
C SER A 67 13.94 0.01 -15.21
N ALA A 68 13.73 -1.18 -15.76
CA ALA A 68 14.34 -1.58 -17.04
C ALA A 68 13.86 -0.69 -18.21
N LEU A 69 12.59 -0.29 -18.22
CA LEU A 69 12.07 0.65 -19.21
C LEU A 69 12.67 2.05 -19.02
N ALA A 70 12.88 2.49 -17.79
CA ALA A 70 13.50 3.78 -17.47
C ALA A 70 14.99 3.86 -17.90
N LEU A 71 15.66 2.73 -18.18
CA LEU A 71 16.99 2.74 -18.79
C LEU A 71 17.00 3.26 -20.24
N ILE A 72 15.84 3.35 -20.88
CA ILE A 72 15.70 3.89 -22.24
C ILE A 72 15.47 5.41 -22.10
N PRO A 73 16.41 6.29 -22.57
CA PRO A 73 16.33 7.73 -22.29
C PRO A 73 15.04 8.41 -22.75
N SER A 74 14.44 7.94 -23.86
CA SER A 74 13.17 8.48 -24.36
C SER A 74 11.99 8.13 -23.44
N ILE A 75 11.99 6.95 -22.81
CA ILE A 75 10.95 6.50 -21.89
C ILE A 75 11.13 7.17 -20.53
N ASP A 76 12.36 7.25 -20.06
CA ASP A 76 12.68 7.95 -18.80
C ASP A 76 12.23 9.42 -18.85
N ASN A 77 12.48 10.12 -19.94
CA ASN A 77 11.99 11.49 -20.13
C ASN A 77 10.44 11.58 -20.12
N ILE A 78 9.75 10.57 -20.67
CA ILE A 78 8.27 10.51 -20.60
C ILE A 78 7.82 10.30 -19.16
N PHE A 79 8.46 9.41 -18.42
CA PHE A 79 8.13 9.12 -17.03
C PHE A 79 8.36 10.33 -16.12
N TYR A 80 9.47 11.04 -16.33
CA TYR A 80 9.79 12.25 -15.59
C TYR A 80 8.77 13.38 -15.84
N ASN A 81 8.42 13.62 -17.10
CA ASN A 81 7.49 14.70 -17.47
C ASN A 81 6.00 14.33 -17.22
N ASN A 82 5.68 13.05 -17.14
CA ASN A 82 4.31 12.59 -16.94
C ASN A 82 4.24 11.43 -15.94
N PRO A 83 4.21 11.72 -14.61
CA PRO A 83 4.10 10.70 -13.57
C PRO A 83 2.88 9.78 -13.71
N ALA A 84 1.79 10.26 -14.30
CA ALA A 84 0.61 9.44 -14.57
C ALA A 84 0.93 8.30 -15.53
N THR A 85 1.75 8.54 -16.55
CA THR A 85 2.20 7.49 -17.48
C THR A 85 3.04 6.44 -16.74
N TYR A 86 3.97 6.85 -15.88
CA TYR A 86 4.72 5.93 -15.03
C TYR A 86 3.79 5.04 -14.20
N ASN A 87 2.82 5.63 -13.52
CA ASN A 87 1.87 4.90 -12.67
C ASN A 87 1.02 3.91 -13.46
N ILE A 88 0.58 4.27 -14.67
CA ILE A 88 -0.17 3.36 -15.56
C ILE A 88 0.69 2.17 -15.97
N VAL A 89 1.93 2.41 -16.39
CA VAL A 89 2.85 1.35 -16.80
C VAL A 89 3.18 0.44 -15.62
N TYR A 90 3.46 1.00 -14.46
CA TYR A 90 3.68 0.23 -13.24
C TYR A 90 2.46 -0.63 -12.89
N ALA A 91 1.25 -0.07 -12.94
CA ALA A 91 0.01 -0.79 -12.67
C ALA A 91 -0.23 -1.95 -13.65
N LEU A 92 0.14 -1.80 -14.92
CA LEU A 92 0.07 -2.88 -15.92
C LEU A 92 1.01 -4.04 -15.54
N PHE A 93 2.28 -3.74 -15.19
CA PHE A 93 3.22 -4.78 -14.76
C PHE A 93 2.80 -5.41 -13.43
N ALA A 94 2.34 -4.63 -12.48
CA ALA A 94 1.83 -5.14 -11.20
C ALA A 94 0.62 -6.07 -11.41
N THR A 95 -0.30 -5.72 -12.31
CA THR A 95 -1.47 -6.57 -12.65
C THR A 95 -1.04 -7.87 -13.33
N ALA A 96 -0.11 -7.81 -14.26
CA ALA A 96 0.46 -9.00 -14.90
C ALA A 96 1.16 -9.89 -13.87
N GLY A 97 1.97 -9.29 -12.99
CA GLY A 97 2.63 -9.97 -11.88
C GLY A 97 1.64 -10.61 -10.91
N PHE A 98 0.56 -9.91 -10.55
CA PHE A 98 -0.49 -10.45 -9.68
C PHE A 98 -1.21 -11.65 -10.31
N THR A 99 -1.45 -11.60 -11.61
CA THR A 99 -2.02 -12.73 -12.36
C THR A 99 -1.06 -13.93 -12.34
N ALA A 100 0.22 -13.70 -12.61
CA ALA A 100 1.26 -14.74 -12.54
C ALA A 100 1.36 -15.33 -11.11
N ALA A 101 1.36 -14.49 -10.09
CA ALA A 101 1.38 -14.91 -8.68
C ALA A 101 0.20 -15.84 -8.35
N ARG A 102 -1.01 -15.52 -8.81
CA ARG A 102 -2.21 -16.37 -8.63
C ARG A 102 -2.06 -17.72 -9.31
N VAL A 103 -1.59 -17.74 -10.57
CA VAL A 103 -1.42 -18.98 -11.33
C VAL A 103 -0.38 -19.88 -10.66
N VAL A 104 0.79 -19.33 -10.30
CA VAL A 104 1.88 -20.09 -9.65
C VAL A 104 1.43 -20.60 -8.28
N THR A 105 0.80 -19.75 -7.47
CA THR A 105 0.30 -20.15 -6.15
C THR A 105 -0.78 -21.23 -6.28
N GLY A 106 -1.71 -21.08 -7.24
CA GLY A 106 -2.74 -22.08 -7.52
C GLY A 106 -2.15 -23.42 -7.95
N TYR A 107 -1.13 -23.43 -8.81
CA TYR A 107 -0.44 -24.65 -9.21
C TYR A 107 0.25 -25.34 -8.03
N MET A 108 0.99 -24.57 -7.21
CA MET A 108 1.66 -25.12 -6.03
C MET A 108 0.68 -25.68 -5.00
N LEU A 109 -0.49 -25.05 -4.85
CA LEU A 109 -1.53 -25.50 -3.94
C LEU A 109 -2.19 -26.79 -4.44
N ASN A 110 -2.44 -26.92 -5.73
CA ASN A 110 -3.09 -28.10 -6.32
C ASN A 110 -2.26 -29.38 -6.11
N GLU A 111 -0.94 -29.25 -6.05
CA GLU A 111 -0.06 -30.41 -5.83
C GLU A 111 0.09 -30.83 -4.36
N ARG A 112 -0.08 -29.91 -3.42
CA ARG A 112 0.31 -30.13 -2.01
C ARG A 112 -0.78 -29.88 -0.97
N PHE A 113 -1.85 -29.18 -1.34
CA PHE A 113 -2.85 -28.70 -0.39
C PHE A 113 -4.28 -28.94 -0.91
N GLU A 114 -4.98 -29.88 -0.28
CA GLU A 114 -6.34 -30.30 -0.70
C GLU A 114 -7.47 -29.53 0.00
N ARG A 115 -7.13 -28.73 1.03
CA ARG A 115 -8.15 -28.08 1.86
C ARG A 115 -8.59 -26.75 1.23
N LYS A 116 -9.91 -26.55 1.12
CA LYS A 116 -10.48 -25.27 0.65
C LYS A 116 -9.93 -24.06 1.43
N GLY A 117 -9.72 -24.21 2.75
CA GLY A 117 -9.15 -23.16 3.60
C GLY A 117 -7.76 -22.72 3.19
N ASP A 118 -6.94 -23.65 2.67
CA ASP A 118 -5.57 -23.36 2.22
C ASP A 118 -5.58 -22.40 1.02
N VAL A 119 -6.53 -22.58 0.08
CA VAL A 119 -6.70 -21.70 -1.08
C VAL A 119 -7.12 -20.29 -0.67
N TYR A 120 -8.07 -20.18 0.27
CA TYR A 120 -8.50 -18.88 0.78
C TYR A 120 -7.37 -18.17 1.52
N LEU A 121 -6.60 -18.90 2.35
CA LEU A 121 -5.49 -18.31 3.10
C LEU A 121 -4.36 -17.86 2.16
N ALA A 122 -4.09 -18.60 1.09
CA ALA A 122 -3.15 -18.16 0.05
C ALA A 122 -3.63 -16.90 -0.66
N GLY A 123 -4.94 -16.81 -0.96
CA GLY A 123 -5.55 -15.60 -1.52
C GLY A 123 -5.39 -14.38 -0.60
N ILE A 124 -5.60 -14.55 0.69
CA ILE A 124 -5.33 -13.50 1.69
C ILE A 124 -3.86 -13.15 1.70
N GLY A 125 -2.96 -14.14 1.67
CA GLY A 125 -1.52 -13.91 1.60
C GLY A 125 -1.11 -13.04 0.41
N LEU A 126 -1.71 -13.29 -0.77
CA LEU A 126 -1.51 -12.46 -1.97
C LEU A 126 -2.01 -11.01 -1.77
N SER A 127 -3.09 -10.82 -1.03
CA SER A 127 -3.67 -9.49 -0.78
C SER A 127 -3.01 -8.73 0.37
N ILE A 128 -2.33 -9.42 1.29
CA ILE A 128 -1.61 -8.79 2.41
C ILE A 128 -0.53 -7.84 1.90
N GLY A 129 0.10 -8.13 0.77
CA GLY A 129 1.10 -7.26 0.18
C GLY A 129 0.57 -5.87 -0.12
N ASP A 130 -0.58 -5.77 -0.80
CA ASP A 130 -1.25 -4.49 -1.04
C ASP A 130 -1.66 -3.82 0.27
N SER A 131 -2.24 -4.59 1.20
CA SER A 131 -2.66 -4.09 2.50
C SER A 131 -1.48 -3.55 3.34
N LEU A 132 -0.29 -4.14 3.24
CA LEU A 132 0.91 -3.62 3.88
C LEU A 132 1.36 -2.29 3.29
N LEU A 133 1.31 -2.14 1.96
CA LEU A 133 1.64 -0.88 1.30
C LEU A 133 0.67 0.23 1.72
N TYR A 134 -0.64 -0.04 1.69
CA TYR A 134 -1.65 0.90 2.20
C TYR A 134 -1.49 1.18 3.70
N GLY A 135 -1.11 0.17 4.48
CA GLY A 135 -0.81 0.31 5.90
C GLY A 135 0.37 1.24 6.17
N MET A 136 1.45 1.12 5.41
CA MET A 136 2.60 2.03 5.49
C MET A 136 2.20 3.46 5.12
N THR A 137 1.41 3.63 4.09
CA THR A 137 0.86 4.93 3.69
C THR A 137 -0.01 5.53 4.81
N ALA A 138 -0.88 4.73 5.41
CA ALA A 138 -1.71 5.18 6.54
C ALA A 138 -0.87 5.59 7.76
N ILE A 139 0.20 4.84 8.07
CA ILE A 139 1.15 5.19 9.14
C ILE A 139 1.83 6.52 8.83
N SER A 140 2.26 6.74 7.58
CA SER A 140 2.85 8.00 7.15
C SER A 140 1.88 9.17 7.37
N TYR A 141 0.63 9.05 6.94
CA TYR A 141 -0.39 10.07 7.17
C TYR A 141 -0.66 10.32 8.67
N ILE A 142 -0.72 9.27 9.49
CA ILE A 142 -0.89 9.41 10.95
C ILE A 142 0.29 10.14 11.57
N THR A 143 1.51 9.83 11.14
CA THR A 143 2.72 10.47 11.61
C THR A 143 2.71 11.96 11.30
N TRP A 144 2.37 12.34 10.07
CA TRP A 144 2.24 13.74 9.67
C TRP A 144 1.11 14.45 10.40
N CYS A 145 -0.07 13.82 10.57
CA CYS A 145 -1.14 14.38 11.40
C CYS A 145 -0.67 14.71 12.80
N THR A 146 0.07 13.79 13.42
CA THR A 146 0.58 13.96 14.77
C THR A 146 1.61 15.09 14.84
N ALA A 147 2.53 15.15 13.87
CA ALA A 147 3.54 16.19 13.78
C ALA A 147 2.93 17.59 13.58
N ILE A 148 1.91 17.72 12.73
CA ILE A 148 1.18 18.99 12.52
C ILE A 148 0.48 19.41 13.80
N GLN A 149 -0.21 18.51 14.49
CA GLN A 149 -0.90 18.80 15.75
C GLN A 149 0.07 19.19 16.87
N ALA A 150 1.30 18.63 16.87
CA ALA A 150 2.36 18.96 17.82
C ALA A 150 3.16 20.21 17.45
N GLY A 151 2.92 20.83 16.30
CA GLY A 151 3.71 21.95 15.78
C GLY A 151 5.13 21.58 15.33
N GLN A 152 5.41 20.30 15.13
CA GLN A 152 6.75 19.77 14.78
C GLN A 152 6.91 19.47 13.28
N ALA A 153 5.90 19.74 12.47
CA ALA A 153 5.90 19.39 11.05
C ALA A 153 7.00 20.09 10.25
N GLN A 154 7.37 21.33 10.59
CA GLN A 154 8.46 22.05 9.94
C GLN A 154 9.82 21.45 10.27
N ASP A 155 10.05 21.03 11.50
CA ASP A 155 11.30 20.39 11.91
C ASP A 155 11.46 19.03 11.25
N MET A 156 10.36 18.28 11.07
CA MET A 156 10.36 17.03 10.32
C MET A 156 10.68 17.24 8.84
N LEU A 157 10.09 18.26 8.20
CA LEU A 157 10.40 18.58 6.80
C LEU A 157 11.86 18.99 6.60
N ALA A 158 12.43 19.74 7.55
CA ALA A 158 13.83 20.17 7.48
C ALA A 158 14.83 19.00 7.55
N GLN A 159 14.40 17.83 8.05
CA GLN A 159 15.24 16.63 8.15
C GLN A 159 15.16 15.73 6.91
N LEU A 160 14.24 16.00 5.98
CA LEU A 160 14.06 15.21 4.77
C LEU A 160 15.07 15.59 3.69
N ALA A 161 15.47 14.62 2.87
CA ALA A 161 16.24 14.89 1.67
C ALA A 161 15.40 15.72 0.68
N ALA A 162 16.05 16.55 -0.14
CA ALA A 162 15.37 17.45 -1.07
C ALA A 162 14.43 16.73 -2.05
N GLU A 163 14.75 15.49 -2.40
CA GLU A 163 13.92 14.63 -3.27
C GLU A 163 12.63 14.14 -2.58
N GLU A 164 12.70 13.93 -1.26
CA GLU A 164 11.56 13.46 -0.46
C GLU A 164 10.60 14.60 -0.10
N VAL A 165 11.06 15.83 -0.09
CA VAL A 165 10.26 17.01 0.28
C VAL A 165 9.06 17.15 -0.64
N THR A 166 9.20 16.95 -1.95
CA THR A 166 8.10 17.12 -2.91
C THR A 166 6.98 16.10 -2.69
N THR A 167 7.33 14.81 -2.57
CA THR A 167 6.35 13.74 -2.32
C THR A 167 5.70 13.88 -0.95
N THR A 168 6.45 14.39 0.02
CA THR A 168 5.92 14.70 1.35
C THR A 168 4.94 15.86 1.33
N TYR A 169 5.20 16.91 0.56
CA TYR A 169 4.25 18.01 0.38
C TYR A 169 2.92 17.55 -0.21
N GLU A 170 2.93 16.65 -1.19
CA GLU A 170 1.70 16.06 -1.74
C GLU A 170 0.92 15.29 -0.68
N THR A 171 1.63 14.46 0.11
CA THR A 171 1.04 13.70 1.22
C THR A 171 0.41 14.62 2.27
N VAL A 172 1.14 15.66 2.66
CA VAL A 172 0.67 16.63 3.67
C VAL A 172 -0.49 17.46 3.13
N SER A 173 -0.44 17.88 1.86
CA SER A 173 -1.54 18.59 1.20
C SER A 173 -2.83 17.80 1.23
N ALA A 174 -2.76 16.48 1.00
CA ALA A 174 -3.92 15.62 1.07
C ALA A 174 -4.62 15.65 2.44
N LEU A 175 -3.87 15.82 3.54
CA LEU A 175 -4.44 15.90 4.89
C LEU A 175 -5.33 17.13 5.10
N PHE A 176 -5.03 18.23 4.42
CA PHE A 176 -5.82 19.47 4.52
C PHE A 176 -6.98 19.51 3.52
N THR A 177 -6.83 18.88 2.36
CA THR A 177 -7.79 18.96 1.26
C THR A 177 -8.81 17.83 1.26
N THR A 178 -8.48 16.67 1.83
CA THR A 178 -9.37 15.51 1.84
C THR A 178 -10.38 15.60 2.98
N PRO A 179 -11.70 15.48 2.70
CA PRO A 179 -12.71 15.41 3.74
C PRO A 179 -12.42 14.30 4.75
N SER A 180 -12.49 14.60 6.05
CA SER A 180 -12.08 13.68 7.12
C SER A 180 -12.77 12.31 7.07
N VAL A 181 -14.03 12.27 6.63
CA VAL A 181 -14.80 11.01 6.50
C VAL A 181 -14.23 10.08 5.45
N LEU A 182 -13.55 10.59 4.42
CA LEU A 182 -12.96 9.76 3.36
C LEU A 182 -11.75 8.96 3.85
N TRP A 183 -11.12 9.39 4.95
CA TRP A 183 -10.02 8.63 5.55
C TRP A 183 -10.45 7.28 6.12
N LEU A 184 -11.75 7.10 6.44
CA LEU A 184 -12.29 5.78 6.78
C LEU A 184 -12.22 4.80 5.61
N LEU A 185 -12.28 5.29 4.35
CA LEU A 185 -12.23 4.45 3.17
C LEU A 185 -10.87 3.75 2.99
N LEU A 186 -9.80 4.25 3.62
CA LEU A 186 -8.53 3.53 3.68
C LEU A 186 -8.67 2.15 4.33
N GLY A 187 -9.66 1.96 5.19
CA GLY A 187 -9.94 0.66 5.83
C GLY A 187 -10.89 -0.24 5.05
N VAL A 188 -11.42 0.23 3.92
CA VAL A 188 -12.42 -0.50 3.11
C VAL A 188 -11.84 -0.97 1.78
N ASN A 189 -10.76 -0.37 1.30
CA ASN A 189 -10.02 -0.79 0.11
C ASN A 189 -9.05 -1.92 0.46
#